data_77ae905b825ebc997be213795a6b0b40
#
_entry.id   77ae905b825ebc997be213795a6b0b40
#
_cell.length_a   1.000
_cell.length_b   1.000
_cell.length_c   1.000
_cell.angle_alpha   90.00
_cell.angle_beta   90.00
_cell.angle_gamma   90.00
#
_symmetry.space_group_name_H-M   'P 1'
#
loop_
_entity.id
_entity.type
_entity.pdbx_description
1 polymer ?
#
loop_
_entity_poly.entity_id
_entity_poly.type
_entity_poly.pdbx_seq_one_letter_code
_entity_poly.pdbx_strand_id
1 'polypeptide(L)'
;MTNHDKKIMLIMPPDFDVYMAVERNLQYVGFRQVVVLAPRFKCTFKVRLLNFIQKRILGNKKYKKRLVAAFYAAAIDKAVRNMPEKSVDYAIVIRPDKIRIDTIRRLNEVACKVVGYQWDGLDRFPKVFEVIPLFERFFVFDPNDVPKYKAQFPNLLSCTNFYFDFPIPGIEVNAKEVMYAGVYFDNRVDSLMNLINELEKYGFDFNVRLFWGRRNTPPELPHITFSTRGTSFLKYLESVQKAGLLIDIKACEHDGLSFRVFEAIKYSKKLITDNASVKRYDFYRPENIFVVENGCFDGLSEFLTTPN
;
A
#
# COMPACT_ATOMS: atom_id res chain seq x y z
N MET A 1 -8.97 -26.92 -0.76
CA MET A 1 -8.81 -26.97 0.71
C MET A 1 -9.58 -25.80 1.29
N THR A 2 -10.50 -26.06 2.21
CA THR A 2 -11.26 -24.99 2.88
C THR A 2 -10.42 -24.40 4.00
N ASN A 3 -10.38 -23.06 4.11
CA ASN A 3 -9.62 -22.36 5.16
C ASN A 3 -10.39 -22.27 6.49
N HIS A 4 -11.58 -22.91 6.58
CA HIS A 4 -12.52 -22.72 7.70
C HIS A 4 -11.96 -23.10 9.07
N ASP A 5 -11.13 -24.14 9.14
CA ASP A 5 -10.57 -24.64 10.40
C ASP A 5 -9.18 -24.06 10.68
N LYS A 6 -8.72 -23.14 9.83
CA LYS A 6 -7.39 -22.56 9.94
C LYS A 6 -7.43 -21.19 10.62
N LYS A 7 -6.47 -20.98 11.51
CA LYS A 7 -6.23 -19.72 12.19
C LYS A 7 -5.08 -18.98 11.53
N ILE A 8 -5.33 -17.73 11.11
CA ILE A 8 -4.34 -16.88 10.48
C ILE A 8 -4.09 -15.62 11.30
N MET A 9 -2.81 -15.24 11.44
CA MET A 9 -2.40 -13.99 12.04
C MET A 9 -1.89 -13.03 10.97
N LEU A 10 -2.41 -11.81 11.00
CA LEU A 10 -1.96 -10.70 10.17
C LEU A 10 -1.20 -9.70 11.04
N ILE A 11 0.07 -9.46 10.73
CA ILE A 11 0.89 -8.42 11.37
C ILE A 11 1.23 -7.38 10.32
N MET A 12 0.77 -6.15 10.48
CA MET A 12 1.06 -5.07 9.53
C MET A 12 0.91 -3.68 10.15
N PRO A 13 1.52 -2.63 9.55
CA PRO A 13 1.29 -1.25 9.98
C PRO A 13 -0.17 -0.84 9.86
N PRO A 14 -0.67 0.05 10.74
CA PRO A 14 -2.05 0.53 10.70
C PRO A 14 -2.27 1.67 9.68
N ASP A 15 -1.36 1.82 8.72
CA ASP A 15 -1.37 2.92 7.76
C ASP A 15 -2.64 2.86 6.89
N PHE A 16 -3.41 3.96 6.85
CA PHE A 16 -4.68 4.11 6.08
C PHE A 16 -5.72 3.01 6.29
N ASP A 17 -5.63 2.24 7.36
CA ASP A 17 -6.54 1.14 7.69
C ASP A 17 -6.56 -0.02 6.67
N VAL A 18 -5.51 -0.17 5.86
CA VAL A 18 -5.38 -1.26 4.87
C VAL A 18 -5.57 -2.64 5.53
N TYR A 19 -5.13 -2.79 6.79
CA TYR A 19 -5.30 -4.04 7.54
C TYR A 19 -6.76 -4.49 7.63
N MET A 20 -7.72 -3.55 7.67
CA MET A 20 -9.16 -3.88 7.72
C MET A 20 -9.65 -4.53 6.41
N ALA A 21 -9.12 -4.06 5.27
CA ALA A 21 -9.44 -4.68 3.98
C ALA A 21 -8.78 -6.06 3.86
N VAL A 22 -7.52 -6.21 4.31
CA VAL A 22 -6.86 -7.53 4.35
C VAL A 22 -7.61 -8.50 5.26
N GLU A 23 -7.99 -8.08 6.47
CA GLU A 23 -8.78 -8.89 7.41
C GLU A 23 -10.09 -9.35 6.77
N ARG A 24 -10.86 -8.41 6.21
CA ARG A 24 -12.12 -8.70 5.52
C ARG A 24 -11.93 -9.69 4.36
N ASN A 25 -10.84 -9.54 3.60
CA ASN A 25 -10.55 -10.46 2.50
C ASN A 25 -10.16 -11.85 3.00
N LEU A 26 -9.37 -11.95 4.07
CA LEU A 26 -9.05 -13.24 4.69
C LEU A 26 -10.31 -13.96 5.18
N GLN A 27 -11.26 -13.23 5.77
CA GLN A 27 -12.55 -13.77 6.16
C GLN A 27 -13.38 -14.21 4.93
N TYR A 28 -13.39 -13.40 3.86
CA TYR A 28 -14.09 -13.69 2.62
C TYR A 28 -13.57 -14.97 1.94
N VAL A 29 -12.25 -15.20 1.94
CA VAL A 29 -11.65 -16.42 1.39
C VAL A 29 -11.68 -17.61 2.38
N GLY A 30 -12.44 -17.50 3.45
CA GLY A 30 -12.86 -18.60 4.30
C GLY A 30 -12.12 -18.76 5.63
N PHE A 31 -11.20 -17.89 6.02
CA PHE A 31 -10.62 -17.93 7.35
C PHE A 31 -11.63 -17.44 8.40
N ARG A 32 -12.07 -18.32 9.29
CA ARG A 32 -12.98 -17.95 10.40
C ARG A 32 -12.26 -17.30 11.57
N GLN A 33 -10.99 -17.63 11.77
CA GLN A 33 -10.17 -17.13 12.86
C GLN A 33 -9.03 -16.27 12.31
N VAL A 34 -9.25 -14.96 12.28
CA VAL A 34 -8.25 -13.97 11.85
C VAL A 34 -7.80 -13.15 13.06
N VAL A 35 -6.52 -13.20 13.41
CA VAL A 35 -5.91 -12.40 14.47
C VAL A 35 -5.16 -11.25 13.83
N VAL A 36 -5.57 -10.01 14.09
CA VAL A 36 -4.93 -8.82 13.50
C VAL A 36 -4.09 -8.08 14.54
N LEU A 37 -2.82 -7.88 14.24
CA LEU A 37 -1.88 -7.09 15.02
C LEU A 37 -1.44 -5.85 14.21
N ALA A 38 -2.24 -4.79 14.31
CA ALA A 38 -2.00 -3.48 13.67
C ALA A 38 -2.09 -2.35 14.72
N PRO A 39 -1.19 -2.31 15.73
CA PRO A 39 -1.31 -1.41 16.86
C PRO A 39 -1.13 0.05 16.44
N ARG A 40 -2.05 0.92 16.93
CA ARG A 40 -2.05 2.36 16.65
C ARG A 40 -1.46 3.15 17.80
N PHE A 41 -0.48 3.98 17.49
CA PHE A 41 0.11 4.90 18.44
C PHE A 41 -0.82 6.10 18.70
N LYS A 42 -1.26 6.25 19.95
CA LYS A 42 -2.04 7.42 20.37
C LYS A 42 -1.11 8.58 20.78
N CYS A 43 -1.15 9.66 20.02
CA CYS A 43 -0.36 10.86 20.30
C CYS A 43 -1.04 11.70 21.40
N THR A 44 -0.72 11.42 22.67
CA THR A 44 -1.22 12.16 23.83
C THR A 44 -0.64 13.58 23.92
N PHE A 45 -1.23 14.45 24.76
CA PHE A 45 -0.69 15.78 25.01
C PHE A 45 0.76 15.76 25.51
N LYS A 46 1.09 14.85 26.44
CA LYS A 46 2.47 14.66 26.94
C LYS A 46 3.45 14.37 25.80
N VAL A 47 3.07 13.46 24.88
CA VAL A 47 3.88 13.14 23.71
C VAL A 47 4.05 14.34 22.77
N ARG A 48 3.02 15.15 22.59
CA ARG A 48 3.10 16.37 21.75
C ARG A 48 4.07 17.39 22.37
N LEU A 49 3.98 17.61 23.68
CA LEU A 49 4.86 18.52 24.40
C LEU A 49 6.32 18.04 24.36
N LEU A 50 6.57 16.78 24.68
CA LEU A 50 7.92 16.20 24.61
C LEU A 50 8.49 16.26 23.20
N ASN A 51 7.70 15.96 22.16
CA ASN A 51 8.14 16.07 20.79
C ASN A 51 8.44 17.52 20.38
N PHE A 52 7.70 18.50 20.91
CA PHE A 52 8.00 19.92 20.69
C PHE A 52 9.37 20.29 21.29
N ILE A 53 9.59 19.95 22.56
CA ILE A 53 10.86 20.17 23.26
C ILE A 53 12.02 19.51 22.51
N GLN A 54 11.90 18.21 22.21
CA GLN A 54 12.90 17.44 21.49
C GLN A 54 13.24 18.05 20.12
N LYS A 55 12.22 18.48 19.38
CA LYS A 55 12.41 18.99 18.02
C LYS A 55 12.93 20.44 17.99
N ARG A 56 12.42 21.32 18.87
CA ARG A 56 12.69 22.76 18.82
C ARG A 56 13.88 23.17 19.70
N ILE A 57 14.05 22.53 20.86
CA ILE A 57 15.09 22.87 21.83
C ILE A 57 16.32 21.96 21.64
N LEU A 58 16.11 20.64 21.53
CA LEU A 58 17.19 19.65 21.46
C LEU A 58 17.55 19.23 20.03
N GLY A 59 16.97 19.84 18.98
CA GLY A 59 17.27 19.54 17.59
C GLY A 59 16.91 18.12 17.11
N ASN A 60 16.29 17.28 17.95
CA ASN A 60 15.96 15.88 17.65
C ASN A 60 14.70 15.76 16.77
N LYS A 61 14.84 16.02 15.48
CA LYS A 61 13.73 15.97 14.50
C LYS A 61 13.11 14.58 14.35
N LYS A 62 13.83 13.50 14.72
CA LYS A 62 13.40 12.11 14.54
C LYS A 62 12.72 11.52 15.79
N TYR A 63 12.61 12.27 16.91
CA TYR A 63 12.10 11.76 18.18
C TYR A 63 10.74 11.07 18.07
N LYS A 64 9.72 11.76 17.54
CA LYS A 64 8.37 11.17 17.38
C LYS A 64 8.38 9.91 16.50
N LYS A 65 9.15 9.91 15.42
CA LYS A 65 9.25 8.74 14.52
C LYS A 65 9.82 7.52 15.25
N ARG A 66 10.89 7.74 16.06
CA ARG A 66 11.48 6.67 16.89
C ARG A 66 10.51 6.16 17.94
N LEU A 67 9.77 7.06 18.62
CA LEU A 67 8.79 6.70 19.64
C LEU A 67 7.64 5.85 19.06
N VAL A 68 7.12 6.22 17.89
CA VAL A 68 6.07 5.46 17.19
C VAL A 68 6.60 4.08 16.79
N ALA A 69 7.81 3.99 16.25
CA ALA A 69 8.43 2.71 15.86
C ALA A 69 8.66 1.81 17.08
N ALA A 70 9.17 2.37 18.19
CA ALA A 70 9.39 1.62 19.44
C ALA A 70 8.07 1.11 20.03
N PHE A 71 7.01 1.94 20.03
CA PHE A 71 5.67 1.53 20.47
C PHE A 71 5.13 0.38 19.64
N TYR A 72 5.21 0.50 18.30
CA TYR A 72 4.72 -0.52 17.38
C TYR A 72 5.44 -1.86 17.64
N ALA A 73 6.77 -1.85 17.65
CA ALA A 73 7.56 -3.03 17.89
C ALA A 73 7.26 -3.67 19.27
N ALA A 74 7.13 -2.86 20.34
CA ALA A 74 6.83 -3.35 21.68
C ALA A 74 5.41 -3.94 21.79
N ALA A 75 4.43 -3.35 21.12
CA ALA A 75 3.05 -3.83 21.13
C ALA A 75 2.93 -5.19 20.43
N ILE A 76 3.58 -5.38 19.29
CA ILE A 76 3.64 -6.67 18.59
C ILE A 76 4.38 -7.70 19.42
N ASP A 77 5.55 -7.36 19.97
CA ASP A 77 6.36 -8.24 20.80
C ASP A 77 5.54 -8.77 22.00
N LYS A 78 4.86 -7.87 22.73
CA LYS A 78 4.00 -8.25 23.85
C LYS A 78 2.89 -9.21 23.44
N ALA A 79 2.22 -8.95 22.31
CA ALA A 79 1.13 -9.80 21.82
C ALA A 79 1.63 -11.20 21.46
N VAL A 80 2.73 -11.29 20.71
CA VAL A 80 3.29 -12.57 20.24
C VAL A 80 3.88 -13.40 21.39
N ARG A 81 4.59 -12.78 22.36
CA ARG A 81 5.16 -13.49 23.51
C ARG A 81 4.15 -14.22 24.35
N ASN A 82 2.95 -13.68 24.49
CA ASN A 82 1.88 -14.25 25.32
C ASN A 82 1.10 -15.36 24.62
N MET A 83 1.40 -15.66 23.33
CA MET A 83 0.70 -16.70 22.60
C MET A 83 1.34 -18.07 22.81
N PRO A 84 0.51 -19.14 22.92
CA PRO A 84 1.01 -20.52 22.97
C PRO A 84 1.73 -20.90 21.66
N GLU A 85 2.66 -21.84 21.79
CA GLU A 85 3.32 -22.41 20.61
C GLU A 85 2.33 -23.13 19.71
N LYS A 86 2.56 -23.04 18.39
CA LYS A 86 1.71 -23.64 17.34
C LYS A 86 0.21 -23.35 17.48
N SER A 87 -0.11 -22.21 18.14
CA SER A 87 -1.51 -21.78 18.33
C SER A 87 -2.12 -21.09 17.11
N VAL A 88 -1.34 -20.90 16.03
CA VAL A 88 -1.73 -20.27 14.78
C VAL A 88 -1.21 -21.11 13.60
N ASP A 89 -2.04 -21.39 12.61
CA ASP A 89 -1.61 -22.13 11.41
C ASP A 89 -0.69 -21.30 10.51
N TYR A 90 -1.07 -20.04 10.29
CA TYR A 90 -0.37 -19.13 9.37
C TYR A 90 -0.13 -17.77 10.02
N ALA A 91 1.03 -17.16 9.76
CA ALA A 91 1.28 -15.77 10.06
C ALA A 91 1.80 -15.04 8.81
N ILE A 92 1.15 -13.93 8.45
CA ILE A 92 1.59 -13.01 7.39
C ILE A 92 2.12 -11.76 8.05
N VAL A 93 3.36 -11.42 7.75
CA VAL A 93 4.03 -10.22 8.27
C VAL A 93 4.30 -9.26 7.12
N ILE A 94 3.53 -8.17 7.07
CA ILE A 94 3.70 -7.09 6.10
C ILE A 94 4.55 -5.99 6.73
N ARG A 95 5.60 -5.53 6.03
CA ARG A 95 6.58 -4.58 6.53
C ARG A 95 7.35 -5.11 7.76
N PRO A 96 8.00 -6.27 7.63
CA PRO A 96 8.76 -6.90 8.71
C PRO A 96 9.97 -6.06 9.19
N ASP A 97 10.46 -5.12 8.39
CA ASP A 97 11.47 -4.12 8.76
C ASP A 97 11.10 -3.28 10.01
N LYS A 98 9.83 -3.28 10.40
CA LYS A 98 9.32 -2.58 11.60
C LYS A 98 9.25 -3.46 12.84
N ILE A 99 9.56 -4.75 12.73
CA ILE A 99 9.42 -5.73 13.81
C ILE A 99 10.81 -6.11 14.36
N ARG A 100 10.87 -6.49 15.62
CA ARG A 100 12.12 -6.93 16.26
C ARG A 100 12.47 -8.35 15.82
N ILE A 101 13.75 -8.62 15.65
CA ILE A 101 14.27 -9.96 15.31
C ILE A 101 13.75 -11.02 16.26
N ASP A 102 13.84 -10.76 17.59
CA ASP A 102 13.37 -11.73 18.61
C ASP A 102 11.87 -12.00 18.54
N THR A 103 11.08 -10.98 18.15
CA THR A 103 9.65 -11.15 17.93
C THR A 103 9.36 -12.06 16.72
N ILE A 104 10.15 -11.95 15.64
CA ILE A 104 9.99 -12.83 14.48
C ILE A 104 10.42 -14.27 14.82
N ARG A 105 11.51 -14.44 15.60
CA ARG A 105 11.91 -15.77 16.10
C ARG A 105 10.78 -16.41 16.92
N ARG A 106 10.22 -15.66 17.87
CA ARG A 106 9.07 -16.13 18.65
C ARG A 106 7.86 -16.44 17.80
N LEU A 107 7.60 -15.66 16.75
CA LEU A 107 6.50 -15.90 15.82
C LEU A 107 6.64 -17.25 15.10
N ASN A 108 7.85 -17.69 14.77
CA ASN A 108 8.11 -19.01 14.18
C ASN A 108 7.82 -20.17 15.15
N GLU A 109 7.82 -19.91 16.47
CA GLU A 109 7.37 -20.89 17.48
C GLU A 109 5.84 -20.88 17.60
N VAL A 110 5.21 -19.70 17.56
CA VAL A 110 3.76 -19.50 17.71
C VAL A 110 2.98 -19.98 16.50
N ALA A 111 3.47 -19.76 15.29
CA ALA A 111 2.78 -20.15 14.04
C ALA A 111 3.42 -21.39 13.40
N CYS A 112 2.60 -22.17 12.70
CA CYS A 112 3.10 -23.33 11.95
C CYS A 112 3.86 -22.89 10.69
N LYS A 113 3.40 -21.83 10.02
CA LYS A 113 4.07 -21.23 8.84
C LYS A 113 4.06 -19.72 8.96
N VAL A 114 5.22 -19.08 8.72
CA VAL A 114 5.39 -17.64 8.76
C VAL A 114 5.94 -17.15 7.44
N VAL A 115 5.26 -16.18 6.82
CA VAL A 115 5.71 -15.54 5.58
C VAL A 115 5.90 -14.05 5.80
N GLY A 116 6.97 -13.50 5.20
CA GLY A 116 7.21 -12.05 5.15
C GLY A 116 6.78 -11.48 3.81
N TYR A 117 6.24 -10.26 3.82
CA TYR A 117 5.96 -9.50 2.61
C TYR A 117 6.42 -8.05 2.76
N GLN A 118 7.29 -7.62 1.87
CA GLN A 118 7.75 -6.25 1.78
C GLN A 118 7.12 -5.57 0.56
N TRP A 119 6.18 -4.67 0.78
CA TRP A 119 5.46 -3.96 -0.27
C TRP A 119 6.11 -2.64 -0.73
N ASP A 120 7.34 -2.44 -0.36
CA ASP A 120 8.25 -1.37 -0.82
C ASP A 120 9.56 -2.01 -1.28
N GLY A 121 10.30 -1.38 -2.17
CA GLY A 121 11.63 -1.85 -2.57
C GLY A 121 12.57 -2.05 -1.38
N LEU A 122 13.37 -3.12 -1.42
CA LEU A 122 14.24 -3.51 -0.30
C LEU A 122 15.24 -2.43 0.06
N ASP A 123 15.84 -1.77 -0.92
CA ASP A 123 16.86 -0.71 -0.71
C ASP A 123 16.33 0.51 0.04
N ARG A 124 15.03 0.75 -0.05
CA ARG A 124 14.38 1.86 0.65
C ARG A 124 14.36 1.67 2.16
N PHE A 125 14.39 0.40 2.62
CA PHE A 125 14.29 0.03 4.02
C PHE A 125 15.35 -1.01 4.42
N PRO A 126 16.64 -0.65 4.46
CA PRO A 126 17.76 -1.59 4.60
C PRO A 126 17.69 -2.50 5.83
N LYS A 127 16.96 -2.13 6.88
CA LYS A 127 16.72 -3.01 8.03
C LYS A 127 16.01 -4.33 7.67
N VAL A 128 15.34 -4.39 6.53
CA VAL A 128 14.66 -5.61 6.07
C VAL A 128 15.66 -6.74 5.83
N PHE A 129 16.89 -6.45 5.41
CA PHE A 129 17.92 -7.45 5.15
C PHE A 129 18.30 -8.27 6.40
N GLU A 130 18.14 -7.68 7.60
CA GLU A 130 18.42 -8.37 8.87
C GLU A 130 17.36 -9.45 9.19
N VAL A 131 16.15 -9.30 8.64
CA VAL A 131 15.02 -10.17 8.98
C VAL A 131 14.63 -11.16 7.88
N ILE A 132 15.01 -10.92 6.62
CA ILE A 132 14.72 -11.85 5.51
C ILE A 132 15.07 -13.31 5.84
N PRO A 133 16.26 -13.63 6.41
CA PRO A 133 16.64 -15.02 6.70
C PRO A 133 15.79 -15.72 7.76
N LEU A 134 14.96 -14.97 8.50
CA LEU A 134 14.12 -15.51 9.57
C LEU A 134 12.79 -16.08 9.07
N PHE A 135 12.47 -15.91 7.80
CA PHE A 135 11.24 -16.38 7.17
C PHE A 135 11.51 -17.60 6.31
N GLU A 136 10.56 -18.55 6.27
CA GLU A 136 10.61 -19.67 5.32
C GLU A 136 10.48 -19.16 3.88
N ARG A 137 9.58 -18.18 3.66
CA ARG A 137 9.39 -17.50 2.37
C ARG A 137 9.26 -16.00 2.62
N PHE A 138 9.95 -15.25 1.79
CA PHE A 138 9.91 -13.80 1.86
C PHE A 138 9.52 -13.21 0.50
N PHE A 139 8.39 -12.53 0.45
CA PHE A 139 7.85 -11.97 -0.77
C PHE A 139 8.26 -10.50 -0.92
N VAL A 140 8.62 -10.11 -2.14
CA VAL A 140 8.96 -8.74 -2.52
C VAL A 140 8.10 -8.29 -3.69
N PHE A 141 7.64 -7.05 -3.64
CA PHE A 141 6.74 -6.50 -4.66
C PHE A 141 7.48 -5.94 -5.88
N ASP A 142 8.75 -5.53 -5.73
CA ASP A 142 9.58 -5.12 -6.85
C ASP A 142 10.22 -6.36 -7.50
N PRO A 143 9.88 -6.65 -8.76
CA PRO A 143 10.45 -7.81 -9.44
C PRO A 143 11.98 -7.76 -9.58
N ASN A 144 12.59 -6.57 -9.55
CA ASN A 144 14.04 -6.39 -9.66
C ASN A 144 14.79 -6.78 -8.37
N ASP A 145 14.11 -6.81 -7.22
CA ASP A 145 14.74 -7.21 -5.96
C ASP A 145 15.16 -8.68 -5.96
N VAL A 146 14.41 -9.56 -6.66
CA VAL A 146 14.72 -10.99 -6.69
C VAL A 146 16.04 -11.25 -7.41
N PRO A 147 16.27 -10.88 -8.68
CA PRO A 147 17.55 -11.12 -9.35
C PRO A 147 18.72 -10.44 -8.63
N LYS A 148 18.48 -9.29 -7.99
CA LYS A 148 19.52 -8.55 -7.27
C LYS A 148 19.97 -9.24 -5.98
N TYR A 149 19.06 -9.87 -5.24
CA TYR A 149 19.34 -10.36 -3.89
C TYR A 149 19.15 -11.86 -3.69
N LYS A 150 18.67 -12.61 -4.69
CA LYS A 150 18.38 -14.05 -4.58
C LYS A 150 19.60 -14.90 -4.18
N ALA A 151 20.78 -14.52 -4.64
CA ALA A 151 22.02 -15.23 -4.27
C ALA A 151 22.32 -15.11 -2.77
N GLN A 152 22.04 -13.95 -2.16
CA GLN A 152 22.22 -13.71 -0.73
C GLN A 152 21.07 -14.27 0.10
N PHE A 153 19.84 -14.22 -0.43
CA PHE A 153 18.60 -14.63 0.27
C PHE A 153 17.82 -15.63 -0.60
N PRO A 154 18.14 -16.94 -0.52
CA PRO A 154 17.49 -17.97 -1.35
C PRO A 154 15.98 -18.10 -1.14
N ASN A 155 15.45 -17.60 -0.01
CA ASN A 155 14.04 -17.61 0.34
C ASN A 155 13.24 -16.42 -0.26
N LEU A 156 13.89 -15.51 -1.01
CA LEU A 156 13.19 -14.42 -1.72
C LEU A 156 12.33 -14.96 -2.86
N LEU A 157 11.11 -14.46 -2.94
CA LEU A 157 10.14 -14.76 -3.98
C LEU A 157 9.52 -13.46 -4.50
N SER A 158 9.34 -13.38 -5.81
CA SER A 158 8.59 -12.27 -6.40
C SER A 158 7.09 -12.41 -6.11
N CYS A 159 6.44 -11.29 -5.77
CA CYS A 159 5.00 -11.19 -5.66
C CYS A 159 4.59 -9.80 -6.16
N THR A 160 3.42 -9.69 -6.75
CA THR A 160 2.83 -8.39 -7.08
C THR A 160 2.09 -7.81 -5.87
N ASN A 161 1.66 -6.55 -5.94
CA ASN A 161 0.52 -6.13 -5.16
C ASN A 161 -0.73 -6.88 -5.63
N PHE A 162 -1.86 -6.68 -4.98
CA PHE A 162 -3.06 -7.49 -5.13
C PHE A 162 -4.32 -6.61 -5.04
N TYR A 163 -5.45 -7.17 -5.37
CA TYR A 163 -6.77 -6.63 -5.08
C TYR A 163 -7.48 -7.44 -4.00
N PHE A 164 -8.63 -6.97 -3.56
CA PHE A 164 -9.48 -7.66 -2.58
C PHE A 164 -10.68 -8.29 -3.27
N ASP A 165 -10.96 -9.57 -2.94
CA ASP A 165 -12.04 -10.34 -3.57
C ASP A 165 -13.42 -10.00 -3.03
N PHE A 166 -13.51 -9.54 -1.78
CA PHE A 166 -14.79 -9.23 -1.17
C PHE A 166 -15.56 -8.14 -1.95
N PRO A 167 -16.89 -8.31 -2.13
CA PRO A 167 -17.69 -7.33 -2.85
C PRO A 167 -17.92 -6.06 -2.03
N ILE A 168 -18.04 -4.93 -2.72
CA ILE A 168 -18.54 -3.66 -2.18
C ILE A 168 -19.84 -3.36 -2.91
N PRO A 169 -21.00 -3.70 -2.33
CA PRO A 169 -22.28 -3.53 -3.00
C PRO A 169 -22.76 -2.08 -3.02
N GLY A 170 -23.68 -1.76 -3.91
CA GLY A 170 -24.43 -0.51 -3.91
C GLY A 170 -23.67 0.71 -4.45
N ILE A 171 -22.56 0.51 -5.16
CA ILE A 171 -21.81 1.60 -5.78
C ILE A 171 -22.23 1.73 -7.24
N GLU A 172 -22.84 2.86 -7.58
CA GLU A 172 -23.14 3.25 -8.96
C GLU A 172 -21.88 3.84 -9.62
N VAL A 173 -21.57 3.35 -10.82
CA VAL A 173 -20.37 3.78 -11.56
C VAL A 173 -20.67 5.09 -12.28
N ASN A 174 -19.85 6.11 -12.07
CA ASN A 174 -19.79 7.31 -12.89
C ASN A 174 -18.67 7.15 -13.93
N ALA A 175 -19.06 6.81 -15.17
CA ALA A 175 -18.12 6.61 -16.28
C ALA A 175 -17.27 7.86 -16.60
N LYS A 176 -17.75 9.05 -16.24
CA LYS A 176 -17.05 10.33 -16.43
C LYS A 176 -16.16 10.71 -15.24
N GLU A 177 -16.16 9.98 -14.15
CA GLU A 177 -15.32 10.31 -12.98
C GLU A 177 -13.90 9.75 -13.17
N VAL A 178 -12.90 10.64 -13.06
CA VAL A 178 -11.48 10.32 -12.96
C VAL A 178 -11.08 10.32 -11.49
N MET A 179 -10.47 9.24 -11.03
CA MET A 179 -10.07 9.10 -9.63
C MET A 179 -8.55 8.97 -9.46
N TYR A 180 -8.00 9.78 -8.56
CA TYR A 180 -6.65 9.64 -8.01
C TYR A 180 -6.65 9.92 -6.51
N ALA A 181 -5.99 9.08 -5.72
CA ALA A 181 -5.71 9.38 -4.32
C ALA A 181 -4.28 8.98 -3.97
N GLY A 182 -3.59 9.84 -3.23
CA GLY A 182 -2.20 9.59 -2.86
C GLY A 182 -1.68 10.56 -1.81
N VAL A 183 -0.42 10.38 -1.44
CA VAL A 183 0.32 11.36 -0.64
C VAL A 183 0.92 12.39 -1.59
N TYR A 184 0.87 13.66 -1.19
CA TYR A 184 1.52 14.73 -1.95
C TYR A 184 3.05 14.57 -1.94
N PHE A 185 3.64 14.58 -3.13
CA PHE A 185 5.08 14.64 -3.34
C PHE A 185 5.39 15.62 -4.46
N ASP A 186 6.39 16.49 -4.25
CA ASP A 186 6.74 17.54 -5.22
C ASP A 186 7.10 16.96 -6.61
N ASN A 187 7.77 15.82 -6.65
CA ASN A 187 8.21 15.17 -7.89
C ASN A 187 7.10 14.48 -8.70
N ARG A 188 5.86 14.47 -8.21
CA ARG A 188 4.71 13.84 -8.90
C ARG A 188 3.68 14.83 -9.39
N VAL A 189 3.67 16.02 -8.79
CA VAL A 189 2.61 16.99 -9.04
C VAL A 189 2.59 17.42 -10.50
N ASP A 190 3.74 17.66 -11.09
CA ASP A 190 3.82 18.10 -12.48
C ASP A 190 3.25 17.04 -13.45
N SER A 191 3.62 15.77 -13.27
CA SER A 191 3.08 14.68 -14.09
C SER A 191 1.55 14.53 -13.89
N LEU A 192 1.08 14.65 -12.64
CA LEU A 192 -0.34 14.59 -12.35
C LEU A 192 -1.10 15.76 -12.97
N MET A 193 -0.58 16.98 -12.85
CA MET A 193 -1.21 18.17 -13.44
C MET A 193 -1.24 18.13 -14.96
N ASN A 194 -0.15 17.69 -15.60
CA ASN A 194 -0.13 17.53 -17.05
C ASN A 194 -1.21 16.55 -17.53
N LEU A 195 -1.39 15.44 -16.82
CA LEU A 195 -2.45 14.48 -17.13
C LEU A 195 -3.85 15.03 -16.85
N ILE A 196 -4.07 15.76 -15.76
CA ILE A 196 -5.35 16.41 -15.45
C ILE A 196 -5.71 17.41 -16.55
N ASN A 197 -4.77 18.29 -16.95
CA ASN A 197 -4.98 19.29 -18.00
C ASN A 197 -5.30 18.63 -19.36
N GLU A 198 -4.70 17.47 -19.65
CA GLU A 198 -5.02 16.72 -20.86
C GLU A 198 -6.44 16.13 -20.80
N LEU A 199 -6.79 15.50 -19.68
CA LEU A 199 -8.11 14.88 -19.47
C LEU A 199 -9.26 15.88 -19.38
N GLU A 200 -8.99 17.12 -18.95
CA GLU A 200 -9.99 18.22 -18.93
C GLU A 200 -10.60 18.46 -20.31
N LYS A 201 -9.82 18.31 -21.37
CA LYS A 201 -10.28 18.46 -22.77
C LYS A 201 -11.38 17.46 -23.16
N TYR A 202 -11.51 16.36 -22.43
CA TYR A 202 -12.50 15.31 -22.69
C TYR A 202 -13.72 15.37 -21.75
N GLY A 203 -13.84 16.41 -20.92
CA GLY A 203 -15.01 16.68 -20.08
C GLY A 203 -15.20 15.65 -18.96
N PHE A 204 -14.13 15.23 -18.31
CA PHE A 204 -14.19 14.37 -17.14
C PHE A 204 -14.45 15.16 -15.85
N ASP A 205 -15.07 14.50 -14.88
CA ASP A 205 -15.22 14.95 -13.51
C ASP A 205 -14.03 14.46 -12.67
N PHE A 206 -13.37 15.33 -11.92
CA PHE A 206 -12.15 14.97 -11.19
C PHE A 206 -12.39 14.72 -9.70
N ASN A 207 -12.10 13.51 -9.24
CA ASN A 207 -12.04 13.12 -7.83
C ASN A 207 -10.58 12.88 -7.43
N VAL A 208 -9.78 13.94 -7.47
CA VAL A 208 -8.34 13.88 -7.17
C VAL A 208 -8.08 14.37 -5.75
N ARG A 209 -7.57 13.49 -4.90
CA ARG A 209 -7.35 13.75 -3.46
C ARG A 209 -5.90 13.48 -3.07
N LEU A 210 -5.25 14.51 -2.51
CA LEU A 210 -3.89 14.40 -2.00
C LEU A 210 -3.84 14.59 -0.48
N PHE A 211 -3.21 13.65 0.21
CA PHE A 211 -2.92 13.80 1.63
C PHE A 211 -1.77 14.79 1.82
N TRP A 212 -2.07 15.90 2.53
CA TRP A 212 -1.10 16.94 2.85
C TRP A 212 -0.47 16.69 4.22
N GLY A 213 0.70 16.06 4.23
CA GLY A 213 1.42 15.74 5.47
C GLY A 213 2.28 16.88 6.03
N ARG A 214 2.25 18.07 5.42
CA ARG A 214 3.06 19.23 5.79
C ARG A 214 2.29 20.15 6.74
N ARG A 215 3.00 21.08 7.41
CA ARG A 215 2.41 22.03 8.36
C ARG A 215 1.95 23.34 7.73
N ASN A 216 2.52 23.71 6.60
CA ASN A 216 2.16 24.89 5.82
C ASN A 216 0.85 24.64 5.06
N THR A 217 0.26 25.70 4.56
CA THR A 217 -0.92 25.65 3.69
C THR A 217 -0.57 24.91 2.39
N PRO A 218 -1.44 23.99 1.92
CA PRO A 218 -1.25 23.37 0.61
C PRO A 218 -1.35 24.40 -0.50
N PRO A 219 -0.71 24.16 -1.65
CA PRO A 219 -0.90 24.99 -2.83
C PRO A 219 -2.36 24.88 -3.32
N GLU A 220 -2.86 25.90 -4.00
CA GLU A 220 -4.11 25.81 -4.76
C GLU A 220 -3.77 25.23 -6.14
N LEU A 221 -4.32 24.06 -6.42
CA LEU A 221 -4.15 23.35 -7.70
C LEU A 221 -5.53 23.00 -8.27
N PRO A 222 -5.79 23.28 -9.55
CA PRO A 222 -7.05 22.95 -10.20
C PRO A 222 -7.39 21.46 -10.03
N HIS A 223 -8.65 21.16 -9.78
CA HIS A 223 -9.19 19.80 -9.62
C HIS A 223 -8.62 18.96 -8.49
N ILE A 224 -7.68 19.48 -7.68
CA ILE A 224 -7.04 18.75 -6.58
C ILE A 224 -7.61 19.20 -5.23
N THR A 225 -8.13 18.24 -4.48
CA THR A 225 -8.54 18.44 -3.08
C THR A 225 -7.44 17.96 -2.14
N PHE A 226 -6.97 18.85 -1.27
CA PHE A 226 -6.02 18.50 -0.23
C PHE A 226 -6.72 18.10 1.07
N SER A 227 -6.27 17.02 1.70
CA SER A 227 -6.75 16.58 3.00
C SER A 227 -5.60 16.41 3.99
N THR A 228 -5.78 16.93 5.21
CA THR A 228 -4.86 16.69 6.34
C THR A 228 -5.21 15.43 7.14
N ARG A 229 -6.35 14.80 6.83
CA ARG A 229 -6.79 13.54 7.41
C ARG A 229 -6.73 12.45 6.33
N GLY A 230 -6.12 11.31 6.65
CA GLY A 230 -6.14 10.15 5.77
C GLY A 230 -7.55 9.60 5.60
N THR A 231 -7.90 9.21 4.39
CA THR A 231 -9.11 8.43 4.12
C THR A 231 -8.81 6.96 4.46
N SER A 232 -9.76 6.26 5.08
CA SER A 232 -9.62 4.82 5.30
C SER A 232 -9.60 4.08 3.96
N PHE A 233 -8.86 2.99 3.89
CA PHE A 233 -8.69 2.25 2.65
C PHE A 233 -10.03 1.69 2.10
N LEU A 234 -10.96 1.31 2.97
CA LEU A 234 -12.30 0.86 2.55
C LEU A 234 -13.07 1.97 1.82
N LYS A 235 -13.06 3.21 2.36
CA LYS A 235 -13.66 4.36 1.66
C LYS A 235 -12.94 4.73 0.36
N TYR A 236 -11.64 4.51 0.32
CA TYR A 236 -10.87 4.66 -0.91
C TYR A 236 -11.35 3.65 -1.96
N LEU A 237 -11.55 2.37 -1.61
CA LEU A 237 -12.05 1.35 -2.54
C LEU A 237 -13.47 1.67 -3.07
N GLU A 238 -14.34 2.28 -2.27
CA GLU A 238 -15.65 2.79 -2.73
C GLU A 238 -15.46 3.85 -3.84
N SER A 239 -14.50 4.77 -3.66
CA SER A 239 -14.19 5.79 -4.66
C SER A 239 -13.59 5.18 -5.93
N VAL A 240 -12.72 4.17 -5.80
CA VAL A 240 -12.18 3.41 -6.94
C VAL A 240 -13.30 2.74 -7.74
N GLN A 241 -14.23 2.08 -7.04
CA GLN A 241 -15.33 1.38 -7.69
C GLN A 241 -16.29 2.34 -8.41
N LYS A 242 -16.51 3.53 -7.84
CA LYS A 242 -17.37 4.56 -8.43
C LYS A 242 -16.79 5.15 -9.72
N ALA A 243 -15.48 5.35 -9.80
CA ALA A 243 -14.84 6.00 -10.94
C ALA A 243 -14.89 5.14 -12.21
N GLY A 244 -14.92 5.80 -13.38
CA GLY A 244 -14.75 5.17 -14.69
C GLY A 244 -13.29 5.02 -15.08
N LEU A 245 -12.44 5.96 -14.66
CA LEU A 245 -11.03 6.03 -15.01
C LEU A 245 -10.16 6.22 -13.75
N LEU A 246 -9.10 5.44 -13.64
CA LEU A 246 -8.12 5.55 -12.57
C LEU A 246 -6.81 6.14 -13.09
N ILE A 247 -6.16 6.95 -12.26
CA ILE A 247 -4.81 7.46 -12.51
C ILE A 247 -3.85 6.78 -11.54
N ASP A 248 -2.70 6.32 -12.04
CA ASP A 248 -1.59 5.82 -11.25
C ASP A 248 -0.29 6.52 -11.64
N ILE A 249 0.28 7.30 -10.72
CA ILE A 249 1.56 7.98 -10.90
C ILE A 249 2.62 7.30 -10.01
N LYS A 250 3.69 6.85 -10.64
CA LYS A 250 4.80 6.14 -10.00
C LYS A 250 5.44 6.99 -8.89
N ALA A 251 5.68 6.36 -7.75
CA ALA A 251 6.13 7.08 -6.54
C ALA A 251 7.63 7.28 -6.46
N CYS A 252 8.38 6.34 -6.92
CA CYS A 252 9.83 6.23 -6.76
C CYS A 252 10.40 5.27 -7.81
N GLU A 253 11.71 5.20 -7.86
CA GLU A 253 12.45 4.32 -8.78
C GLU A 253 12.31 2.85 -8.35
N HIS A 254 11.19 2.23 -8.67
CA HIS A 254 10.97 0.79 -8.56
C HIS A 254 10.05 0.35 -9.71
N ASP A 255 10.09 -0.91 -10.09
CA ASP A 255 9.26 -1.46 -11.15
C ASP A 255 8.03 -2.22 -10.62
N GLY A 256 7.86 -2.28 -9.32
CA GLY A 256 6.67 -2.86 -8.70
C GLY A 256 5.41 -2.04 -9.04
N LEU A 257 4.30 -2.73 -9.24
CA LEU A 257 3.01 -2.13 -9.59
C LEU A 257 2.24 -1.73 -8.33
N SER A 258 1.59 -0.58 -8.37
CA SER A 258 0.75 -0.08 -7.28
C SER A 258 -0.52 -0.92 -7.12
N PHE A 259 -1.23 -0.76 -5.99
CA PHE A 259 -2.57 -1.35 -5.80
C PHE A 259 -3.55 -0.93 -6.88
N ARG A 260 -3.46 0.30 -7.41
CA ARG A 260 -4.40 0.82 -8.43
C ARG A 260 -4.43 0.01 -9.70
N VAL A 261 -3.30 -0.56 -10.12
CA VAL A 261 -3.26 -1.45 -11.28
C VAL A 261 -4.18 -2.65 -11.06
N PHE A 262 -4.08 -3.29 -9.88
CA PHE A 262 -4.88 -4.47 -9.55
C PHE A 262 -6.34 -4.11 -9.24
N GLU A 263 -6.59 -2.94 -8.69
CA GLU A 263 -7.94 -2.40 -8.48
C GLU A 263 -8.62 -2.08 -9.82
N ALA A 264 -7.89 -1.53 -10.80
CA ALA A 264 -8.40 -1.32 -12.14
C ALA A 264 -8.86 -2.63 -12.78
N ILE A 265 -8.05 -3.69 -12.66
CA ILE A 265 -8.39 -5.04 -13.14
C ILE A 265 -9.64 -5.56 -12.42
N LYS A 266 -9.66 -5.51 -11.08
CA LYS A 266 -10.76 -6.04 -10.27
C LYS A 266 -12.10 -5.40 -10.58
N TYR A 267 -12.12 -4.09 -10.78
CA TYR A 267 -13.35 -3.32 -10.99
C TYR A 267 -13.61 -2.97 -12.46
N SER A 268 -12.86 -3.57 -13.39
CA SER A 268 -12.97 -3.31 -14.84
C SER A 268 -12.94 -1.81 -15.15
N LYS A 269 -11.89 -1.12 -14.68
CA LYS A 269 -11.68 0.31 -14.89
C LYS A 269 -10.58 0.54 -15.91
N LYS A 270 -10.71 1.56 -16.72
CA LYS A 270 -9.57 2.10 -17.47
C LYS A 270 -8.53 2.66 -16.52
N LEU A 271 -7.27 2.49 -16.86
CA LEU A 271 -6.13 2.97 -16.08
C LEU A 271 -5.20 3.79 -16.97
N ILE A 272 -4.80 4.97 -16.48
CA ILE A 272 -3.66 5.71 -17.04
C ILE A 272 -2.53 5.69 -16.03
N THR A 273 -1.35 5.25 -16.46
CA THR A 273 -0.16 5.16 -15.59
C THR A 273 1.10 5.64 -16.29
N ASP A 274 2.06 6.16 -15.54
CA ASP A 274 3.42 6.46 -16.01
C ASP A 274 4.41 5.31 -15.71
N ASN A 275 3.92 4.19 -15.15
CA ASN A 275 4.73 3.02 -14.87
C ASN A 275 4.76 2.04 -16.04
N ALA A 276 5.70 2.22 -16.96
CA ALA A 276 5.85 1.38 -18.15
C ALA A 276 6.11 -0.11 -17.84
N SER A 277 6.51 -0.47 -16.60
CA SER A 277 6.72 -1.86 -16.23
C SER A 277 5.45 -2.72 -16.30
N VAL A 278 4.26 -2.09 -16.28
CA VAL A 278 2.98 -2.79 -16.45
C VAL A 278 2.90 -3.57 -17.76
N LYS A 279 3.59 -3.10 -18.81
CA LYS A 279 3.64 -3.76 -20.13
C LYS A 279 4.29 -5.16 -20.10
N ARG A 280 5.03 -5.50 -19.04
CA ARG A 280 5.70 -6.80 -18.87
C ARG A 280 4.78 -7.91 -18.35
N TYR A 281 3.56 -7.56 -17.96
CA TYR A 281 2.63 -8.49 -17.32
C TYR A 281 1.62 -9.02 -18.33
N ASP A 282 1.20 -10.26 -18.16
CA ASP A 282 0.29 -11.00 -19.04
C ASP A 282 -1.14 -10.42 -19.08
N PHE A 283 -1.52 -9.67 -18.05
CA PHE A 283 -2.81 -8.97 -17.99
C PHE A 283 -2.80 -7.62 -18.71
N TYR A 284 -1.65 -7.11 -19.17
CA TYR A 284 -1.61 -5.83 -19.86
C TYR A 284 -2.41 -5.87 -21.17
N ARG A 285 -3.32 -4.91 -21.32
CA ARG A 285 -4.08 -4.67 -22.54
C ARG A 285 -4.08 -3.18 -22.81
N PRO A 286 -3.60 -2.73 -23.98
CA PRO A 286 -3.51 -1.31 -24.31
C PRO A 286 -4.87 -0.61 -24.37
N GLU A 287 -5.95 -1.33 -24.66
CA GLU A 287 -7.32 -0.84 -24.61
C GLU A 287 -7.80 -0.52 -23.19
N ASN A 288 -7.22 -1.14 -22.15
CA ASN A 288 -7.61 -0.97 -20.75
C ASN A 288 -6.57 -0.19 -19.91
N ILE A 289 -5.31 -0.18 -20.35
CA ILE A 289 -4.21 0.47 -19.62
C ILE A 289 -3.40 1.34 -20.58
N PHE A 290 -3.55 2.66 -20.44
CA PHE A 290 -2.75 3.64 -21.18
C PHE A 290 -1.48 3.98 -20.41
N VAL A 291 -0.32 3.87 -21.08
CA VAL A 291 0.98 4.17 -20.47
C VAL A 291 1.50 5.48 -21.01
N VAL A 292 1.62 6.49 -20.14
CA VAL A 292 2.22 7.79 -20.47
C VAL A 292 3.74 7.65 -20.44
N GLU A 293 4.38 7.64 -21.60
CA GLU A 293 5.83 7.60 -21.73
C GLU A 293 6.36 8.98 -22.13
N ASN A 294 7.31 9.50 -21.39
CA ASN A 294 7.92 10.82 -21.62
C ASN A 294 6.92 11.99 -21.72
N GLY A 295 5.78 11.88 -21.03
CA GLY A 295 4.72 12.91 -21.10
C GLY A 295 3.93 12.92 -22.41
N CYS A 296 4.05 11.89 -23.26
CA CYS A 296 3.31 11.78 -24.51
C CYS A 296 1.89 11.24 -24.26
N PHE A 297 0.90 11.88 -24.89
CA PHE A 297 -0.51 11.51 -24.83
C PHE A 297 -1.05 11.06 -26.21
N ASP A 298 -0.18 10.72 -27.16
CA ASP A 298 -0.58 10.22 -28.47
C ASP A 298 -1.40 8.93 -28.31
N GLY A 299 -2.57 8.88 -28.97
CA GLY A 299 -3.52 7.76 -28.84
C GLY A 299 -4.44 7.81 -27.61
N LEU A 300 -4.33 8.83 -26.72
CA LEU A 300 -5.20 8.95 -25.56
C LEU A 300 -6.69 9.05 -25.94
N SER A 301 -7.02 9.80 -26.99
CA SER A 301 -8.41 9.94 -27.47
C SER A 301 -9.02 8.59 -27.88
N GLU A 302 -8.28 7.79 -28.62
CA GLU A 302 -8.69 6.44 -29.04
C GLU A 302 -8.85 5.52 -27.81
N PHE A 303 -7.87 5.54 -26.89
CA PHE A 303 -7.96 4.80 -25.65
C PHE A 303 -9.22 5.14 -24.85
N LEU A 304 -9.57 6.42 -24.70
CA LEU A 304 -10.74 6.85 -23.92
C LEU A 304 -12.07 6.44 -24.55
N THR A 305 -12.14 6.27 -25.86
CA THR A 305 -13.36 5.90 -26.60
C THR A 305 -13.50 4.39 -26.84
N THR A 306 -12.41 3.62 -26.79
CA THR A 306 -12.43 2.16 -26.92
C THR A 306 -13.16 1.54 -25.73
N PRO A 307 -14.08 0.58 -25.88
CA PRO A 307 -14.69 -0.15 -24.75
C PRO A 307 -13.65 -0.93 -23.93
N ASN A 308 -13.97 -1.17 -22.65
CA ASN A 308 -13.17 -2.04 -21.76
C ASN A 308 -13.37 -3.51 -22.10
#